data_60994c7a416128c80132b5e128562eb0
#
_entry.id   60994c7a416128c80132b5e128562eb0
#
_cell.length_a   1.000
_cell.length_b   1.000
_cell.length_c   1.000
_cell.angle_alpha   90.00
_cell.angle_beta   90.00
_cell.angle_gamma   90.00
#
_symmetry.space_group_name_H-M   'P 1'
#
loop_
_entity.id
_entity.type
_entity.pdbx_description
1 polymer ?
#
loop_
_entity_poly.entity_id
_entity_poly.type
_entity_poly.pdbx_seq_one_letter_code
_entity_poly.pdbx_strand_id
1 'polypeptide(L)'
;MNEFINLGWTKDEIAKKIANEFPHGSYVNLGIGMPELVSKFVDESKEIIYHSENGLLGMGPPANENELDFELINAGKKPVTILPGGSYCHHADSFSMIRGGHIDYCVLGAMEVSEGGDLANWTTGKGIPA
;
A
#
# COMPACT_ATOMS: atom_id res chain seq x y z
N MET A 1 6.19 -38.20 6.93
CA MET A 1 5.59 -36.86 7.05
C MET A 1 6.63 -35.89 6.54
N ASN A 2 6.46 -35.40 5.32
CA ASN A 2 7.33 -34.35 4.79
C ASN A 2 6.96 -33.03 5.47
N GLU A 3 7.78 -32.61 6.42
CA GLU A 3 7.79 -31.22 6.86
C GLU A 3 8.20 -30.38 5.65
N PHE A 4 7.24 -29.75 5.01
CA PHE A 4 7.52 -28.66 4.09
C PHE A 4 8.13 -27.53 4.93
N ILE A 5 9.46 -27.47 4.96
CA ILE A 5 10.15 -26.30 5.48
C ILE A 5 9.65 -25.14 4.65
N ASN A 6 8.93 -24.24 5.29
CA ASN A 6 8.45 -23.00 4.66
C ASN A 6 9.68 -22.10 4.44
N LEU A 7 10.33 -22.26 3.29
CA LEU A 7 11.55 -21.53 2.91
C LEU A 7 11.26 -20.09 2.46
N GLY A 8 9.99 -19.68 2.51
CA GLY A 8 9.55 -18.34 2.12
C GLY A 8 9.54 -17.36 3.30
N TRP A 9 9.63 -16.08 3.00
CA TRP A 9 9.46 -15.01 3.97
C TRP A 9 8.02 -14.92 4.45
N THR A 10 7.85 -14.59 5.72
CA THR A 10 6.54 -14.23 6.28
C THR A 10 6.08 -12.88 5.71
N LYS A 11 4.77 -12.61 5.83
CA LYS A 11 4.20 -11.32 5.39
C LYS A 11 4.86 -10.13 6.09
N ASP A 12 5.17 -10.28 7.37
CA ASP A 12 5.81 -9.23 8.16
C ASP A 12 7.27 -9.00 7.75
N GLU A 13 8.01 -10.07 7.43
CA GLU A 13 9.38 -9.95 6.91
C GLU A 13 9.40 -9.24 5.55
N ILE A 14 8.46 -9.57 4.66
CA ILE A 14 8.31 -8.90 3.37
C ILE A 14 7.98 -7.42 3.59
N ALA A 15 6.98 -7.12 4.43
CA ALA A 15 6.56 -5.75 4.72
C ALA A 15 7.69 -4.90 5.32
N LYS A 16 8.46 -5.47 6.26
CA LYS A 16 9.61 -4.83 6.88
C LYS A 16 10.73 -4.54 5.86
N LYS A 17 10.99 -5.50 4.96
CA LYS A 17 12.00 -5.27 3.92
C LYS A 17 11.59 -4.11 3.02
N ILE A 18 10.34 -4.08 2.56
CA ILE A 18 9.82 -2.99 1.71
C ILE A 18 9.89 -1.65 2.44
N ALA A 19 9.48 -1.59 3.72
CA ALA A 19 9.52 -0.37 4.53
C ALA A 19 10.93 0.23 4.63
N ASN A 20 11.95 -0.62 4.66
CA ASN A 20 13.33 -0.19 4.72
C ASN A 20 13.83 0.48 3.43
N GLU A 21 13.24 0.13 2.28
CA GLU A 21 13.63 0.68 0.97
C GLU A 21 13.17 2.13 0.75
N PHE A 22 12.19 2.63 1.53
CA PHE A 22 11.70 3.99 1.34
C PHE A 22 12.69 5.04 1.86
N PRO A 23 13.15 5.97 1.02
CA PRO A 23 13.87 7.17 1.46
C PRO A 23 12.99 8.09 2.31
N HIS A 24 13.62 8.97 3.08
CA HIS A 24 12.92 10.03 3.80
C HIS A 24 12.09 10.92 2.86
N GLY A 25 10.88 11.27 3.28
CA GLY A 25 9.99 12.18 2.56
C GLY A 25 9.34 11.61 1.30
N SER A 26 9.44 10.28 1.07
CA SER A 26 8.83 9.65 -0.10
C SER A 26 7.31 9.68 -0.08
N TYR A 27 6.72 9.85 -1.25
CA TYR A 27 5.29 9.66 -1.50
C TYR A 27 5.02 8.20 -1.84
N VAL A 28 4.23 7.53 -1.01
CA VAL A 28 4.03 6.07 -1.11
C VAL A 28 2.55 5.72 -1.21
N ASN A 29 2.17 5.01 -2.27
CA ASN A 29 0.87 4.36 -2.37
C ASN A 29 0.98 2.92 -1.88
N LEU A 30 0.11 2.53 -0.96
CA LEU A 30 -0.01 1.17 -0.46
C LEU A 30 -1.33 0.55 -0.95
N GLY A 31 -1.22 -0.47 -1.77
CA GLY A 31 -2.37 -1.24 -2.24
C GLY A 31 -3.09 -1.97 -1.11
N ILE A 32 -4.27 -2.48 -1.42
CA ILE A 32 -5.16 -3.18 -0.48
C ILE A 32 -4.52 -4.49 0.01
N GLY A 33 -4.74 -4.82 1.28
CA GLY A 33 -4.37 -6.09 1.87
C GLY A 33 -2.94 -6.14 2.40
N MET A 34 -2.10 -7.05 1.89
CA MET A 34 -0.73 -7.23 2.40
C MET A 34 0.14 -5.96 2.31
N PRO A 35 0.05 -5.13 1.25
CA PRO A 35 0.79 -3.87 1.19
C PRO A 35 0.52 -2.91 2.35
N GLU A 36 -0.69 -2.90 2.92
CA GLU A 36 -1.02 -2.06 4.07
C GLU A 36 -0.15 -2.35 5.30
N LEU A 37 0.36 -3.60 5.43
CA LEU A 37 1.24 -3.97 6.54
C LEU A 37 2.55 -3.19 6.54
N VAL A 38 2.98 -2.71 5.39
CA VAL A 38 4.27 -1.99 5.25
C VAL A 38 4.32 -0.77 6.15
N SER A 39 3.21 -0.04 6.28
CA SER A 39 3.13 1.16 7.13
C SER A 39 3.47 0.91 8.60
N LYS A 40 3.25 -0.32 9.09
CA LYS A 40 3.57 -0.69 10.48
C LYS A 40 5.07 -0.78 10.78
N PHE A 41 5.89 -0.93 9.75
CA PHE A 41 7.33 -1.14 9.85
C PHE A 41 8.15 0.06 9.37
N VAL A 42 7.49 1.09 8.86
CA VAL A 42 8.17 2.33 8.47
C VAL A 42 8.54 3.11 9.72
N ASP A 43 9.80 3.52 9.82
CA ASP A 43 10.29 4.40 10.87
C ASP A 43 9.66 5.79 10.70
N GLU A 44 9.06 6.33 11.76
CA GLU A 44 8.40 7.64 11.74
C GLU A 44 9.35 8.78 11.32
N SER A 45 10.64 8.64 11.60
CA SER A 45 11.66 9.62 11.19
C SER A 45 11.83 9.72 9.67
N LYS A 46 11.29 8.77 8.91
CA LYS A 46 11.31 8.82 7.43
C LYS A 46 10.29 9.80 6.85
N GLU A 47 9.33 10.27 7.65
CA GLU A 47 8.30 11.25 7.23
C GLU A 47 7.62 10.88 5.91
N ILE A 48 7.22 9.61 5.77
CA ILE A 48 6.57 9.10 4.57
C ILE A 48 5.19 9.72 4.41
N ILE A 49 4.89 10.20 3.22
CA ILE A 49 3.59 10.76 2.84
C ILE A 49 2.77 9.68 2.14
N TYR A 50 1.81 9.11 2.85
CA TYR A 50 0.96 8.08 2.27
C TYR A 50 -0.12 8.65 1.37
N HIS A 51 -0.27 8.01 0.23
CA HIS A 51 -1.31 8.26 -0.76
C HIS A 51 -2.24 7.05 -0.84
N SER A 52 -3.54 7.31 -0.96
CA SER A 52 -4.53 6.27 -1.24
C SER A 52 -5.26 6.61 -2.54
N GLU A 53 -5.33 5.64 -3.44
CA GLU A 53 -5.83 5.83 -4.81
C GLU A 53 -7.30 6.29 -4.87
N ASN A 54 -8.06 6.09 -3.81
CA ASN A 54 -9.44 6.60 -3.73
C ASN A 54 -9.53 8.12 -3.51
N GLY A 55 -8.42 8.83 -3.33
CA GLY A 55 -8.37 10.29 -3.31
C GLY A 55 -7.83 10.92 -2.04
N LEU A 56 -6.92 10.26 -1.33
CA LEU A 56 -6.26 10.80 -0.13
C LEU A 56 -4.77 11.01 -0.37
N LEU A 57 -4.26 12.19 -0.03
CA LEU A 57 -2.84 12.47 0.08
C LEU A 57 -2.53 12.95 1.49
N GLY A 58 -1.53 12.36 2.13
CA GLY A 58 -1.27 12.57 3.55
C GLY A 58 -2.19 11.74 4.44
N MET A 59 -2.54 10.53 4.01
CA MET A 59 -3.30 9.58 4.81
C MET A 59 -2.54 9.26 6.09
N GLY A 60 -3.23 9.37 7.23
CA GLY A 60 -2.72 9.05 8.55
C GLY A 60 -2.98 7.59 8.94
N PRO A 61 -2.71 7.25 10.22
CA PRO A 61 -2.97 5.93 10.76
C PRO A 61 -4.45 5.56 10.76
N PRO A 62 -4.79 4.26 10.99
CA PRO A 62 -6.16 3.85 11.22
C PRO A 62 -6.82 4.68 12.31
N ALA A 63 -8.06 5.11 12.07
CA ALA A 63 -8.84 5.88 13.03
C ALA A 63 -9.14 5.05 14.30
N ASN A 64 -8.99 5.65 15.47
CA ASN A 64 -9.49 5.07 16.72
C ASN A 64 -10.99 5.35 16.90
N GLU A 65 -11.61 4.76 17.94
CA GLU A 65 -13.05 4.87 18.16
C GLU A 65 -13.59 6.32 18.27
N ASN A 66 -12.77 7.27 18.70
CA ASN A 66 -13.15 8.68 18.85
C ASN A 66 -12.93 9.51 17.58
N GLU A 67 -12.22 8.95 16.60
CA GLU A 67 -11.84 9.60 15.34
C GLU A 67 -12.56 8.98 14.13
N LEU A 68 -13.47 8.01 14.38
CA LEU A 68 -14.17 7.30 13.33
C LEU A 68 -15.00 8.25 12.47
N ASP A 69 -14.62 8.36 11.21
CA ASP A 69 -15.41 8.91 10.14
C ASP A 69 -15.57 7.84 9.04
N PHE A 70 -16.79 7.37 8.84
CA PHE A 70 -17.07 6.30 7.87
C PHE A 70 -17.01 6.78 6.42
N GLU A 71 -16.94 8.08 6.18
CA GLU A 71 -16.70 8.65 4.86
C GLU A 71 -15.20 8.85 4.58
N LEU A 72 -14.36 8.86 5.63
CA LEU A 72 -12.92 8.94 5.51
C LEU A 72 -12.29 7.54 5.61
N ILE A 73 -12.20 6.90 4.47
CA ILE A 73 -11.70 5.52 4.35
C ILE A 73 -10.56 5.42 3.36
N ASN A 74 -9.65 4.47 3.57
CA ASN A 74 -8.64 4.11 2.59
C ASN A 74 -9.24 3.28 1.44
N ALA A 75 -8.43 2.93 0.44
CA ALA A 75 -8.85 2.09 -0.68
C ALA A 75 -9.32 0.69 -0.23
N GLY A 76 -8.85 0.20 0.91
CA GLY A 76 -9.30 -1.04 1.55
C GLY A 76 -10.60 -0.92 2.33
N LYS A 77 -11.29 0.22 2.25
CA LYS A 77 -12.55 0.54 2.97
C LYS A 77 -12.41 0.53 4.50
N LYS A 78 -11.24 0.81 5.01
CA LYS A 78 -10.98 0.93 6.45
C LYS A 78 -10.94 2.40 6.84
N PRO A 79 -11.60 2.81 7.94
CA PRO A 79 -11.50 4.17 8.47
C PRO A 79 -10.05 4.53 8.78
N VAL A 80 -9.64 5.70 8.33
CA VAL A 80 -8.30 6.26 8.53
C VAL A 80 -8.40 7.70 8.99
N THR A 81 -7.29 8.26 9.44
CA THR A 81 -7.16 9.69 9.70
C THR A 81 -6.49 10.39 8.52
N ILE A 82 -6.47 11.71 8.55
CA ILE A 82 -5.67 12.53 7.63
C ILE A 82 -4.70 13.37 8.45
N LEU A 83 -3.45 13.43 8.01
CA LEU A 83 -2.42 14.21 8.68
C LEU A 83 -2.61 15.71 8.39
N PRO A 84 -2.13 16.61 9.28
CA PRO A 84 -2.09 18.03 8.99
C PRO A 84 -1.37 18.31 7.67
N GLY A 85 -2.01 19.07 6.79
CA GLY A 85 -1.52 19.33 5.43
C GLY A 85 -1.94 18.29 4.39
N GLY A 86 -2.60 17.23 4.82
CA GLY A 86 -3.20 16.26 3.89
C GLY A 86 -4.34 16.86 3.08
N SER A 87 -4.68 16.23 1.98
CA SER A 87 -5.69 16.73 1.05
C SER A 87 -6.56 15.62 0.47
N TYR A 88 -7.76 16.01 0.06
CA TYR A 88 -8.70 15.17 -0.68
C TYR A 88 -8.65 15.55 -2.15
N CYS A 89 -8.72 14.58 -3.03
CA CYS A 89 -8.79 14.81 -4.46
C CYS A 89 -9.79 13.84 -5.11
N HIS A 90 -10.17 14.16 -6.33
CA HIS A 90 -11.00 13.27 -7.12
C HIS A 90 -10.20 11.99 -7.45
N HIS A 91 -10.89 10.85 -7.54
CA HIS A 91 -10.28 9.55 -7.86
C HIS A 91 -9.42 9.60 -9.15
N ALA A 92 -9.90 10.29 -10.19
CA ALA A 92 -9.12 10.45 -11.43
C ALA A 92 -7.83 11.25 -11.21
N ASP A 93 -7.85 12.29 -10.37
CA ASP A 93 -6.66 13.08 -10.04
C ASP A 93 -5.65 12.25 -9.26
N SER A 94 -6.14 11.41 -8.34
CA SER A 94 -5.32 10.45 -7.59
C SER A 94 -4.55 9.53 -8.52
N PHE A 95 -5.21 8.92 -9.51
CA PHE A 95 -4.53 8.09 -10.52
C PHE A 95 -3.64 8.91 -11.46
N SER A 96 -3.97 10.18 -11.72
CA SER A 96 -3.09 11.05 -12.50
C SER A 96 -1.78 11.34 -11.77
N MET A 97 -1.78 11.43 -10.43
CA MET A 97 -0.55 11.55 -9.63
C MET A 97 0.34 10.31 -9.80
N ILE A 98 -0.25 9.11 -9.76
CA ILE A 98 0.51 7.86 -9.97
C ILE A 98 1.09 7.81 -11.38
N ARG A 99 0.27 8.00 -12.40
CA ARG A 99 0.69 7.92 -13.81
C ARG A 99 1.63 9.05 -14.22
N GLY A 100 1.50 10.20 -13.59
CA GLY A 100 2.37 11.36 -13.82
C GLY A 100 3.75 11.26 -13.15
N GLY A 101 4.01 10.19 -12.38
CA GLY A 101 5.28 10.00 -11.68
C GLY A 101 5.45 10.89 -10.46
N HIS A 102 4.33 11.32 -9.85
CA HIS A 102 4.36 12.14 -8.63
C HIS A 102 4.27 11.30 -7.34
N ILE A 103 4.11 10.00 -7.47
CA ILE A 103 4.19 9.02 -6.38
C ILE A 103 5.48 8.23 -6.58
N ASP A 104 6.36 8.26 -5.59
CA ASP A 104 7.70 7.65 -5.69
C ASP A 104 7.64 6.13 -5.66
N TYR A 105 6.73 5.57 -4.86
CA TYR A 105 6.58 4.12 -4.67
C TYR A 105 5.11 3.71 -4.67
N CYS A 106 4.82 2.64 -5.42
CA CYS A 106 3.56 1.93 -5.33
C CYS A 106 3.83 0.48 -4.90
N VAL A 107 3.26 0.06 -3.78
CA VAL A 107 3.37 -1.32 -3.28
C VAL A 107 2.08 -2.05 -3.60
N LEU A 108 2.17 -3.05 -4.45
CA LEU A 108 1.02 -3.79 -4.96
C LEU A 108 1.24 -5.29 -4.79
N GLY A 109 0.16 -6.04 -4.60
CA GLY A 109 0.17 -7.50 -4.72
C GLY A 109 0.25 -7.91 -6.18
N ALA A 110 0.98 -9.01 -6.46
CA ALA A 110 1.01 -9.65 -7.75
C ALA A 110 0.84 -11.16 -7.62
N MET A 111 0.14 -11.78 -8.57
CA MET A 111 -0.01 -13.23 -8.63
C MET A 111 1.27 -13.88 -9.15
N GLU A 112 1.88 -13.28 -10.15
CA GLU A 112 3.12 -13.73 -10.77
C GLU A 112 4.03 -12.55 -11.06
N VAL A 113 5.33 -12.73 -10.84
CA VAL A 113 6.37 -11.74 -11.17
C VAL A 113 7.50 -12.47 -11.87
N SER A 114 7.92 -11.97 -13.03
CA SER A 114 9.06 -12.52 -13.77
C SER A 114 10.39 -12.07 -13.14
N GLU A 115 11.47 -12.75 -13.49
CA GLU A 115 12.82 -12.35 -13.10
C GLU A 115 13.18 -10.94 -13.60
N GLY A 116 12.62 -10.53 -14.72
CA GLY A 116 12.78 -9.18 -15.29
C GLY A 116 11.96 -8.09 -14.64
N GLY A 117 11.07 -8.44 -13.67
CA GLY A 117 10.22 -7.49 -12.98
C GLY A 117 8.84 -7.25 -13.62
N ASP A 118 8.50 -7.98 -14.68
CA ASP A 118 7.14 -7.93 -15.25
C ASP A 118 6.17 -8.66 -14.33
N LEU A 119 4.97 -8.13 -14.17
CA LEU A 119 3.94 -8.73 -13.32
C LEU A 119 2.71 -9.15 -14.11
N ALA A 120 2.01 -10.19 -13.64
CA ALA A 120 0.73 -10.63 -14.15
C ALA A 120 -0.26 -10.88 -13.04
N ASN A 121 -1.45 -10.29 -13.16
CA ASN A 121 -2.59 -10.44 -12.23
C ASN A 121 -3.84 -10.99 -12.94
N TRP A 122 -3.69 -11.52 -14.15
CA TRP A 122 -4.82 -11.95 -14.97
C TRP A 122 -5.48 -13.24 -14.43
N THR A 123 -4.68 -14.25 -14.13
CA THR A 123 -5.19 -15.54 -13.65
C THR A 123 -4.09 -16.37 -12.99
N THR A 124 -4.48 -17.20 -12.05
CA THR A 124 -3.61 -18.24 -11.48
C THR A 124 -3.65 -19.57 -12.27
N GLY A 125 -4.30 -19.58 -13.45
CA GLY A 125 -4.56 -20.81 -14.21
C GLY A 125 -5.71 -21.66 -13.66
N LYS A 126 -6.40 -21.19 -12.61
CA LYS A 126 -7.55 -21.87 -11.98
C LYS A 126 -8.75 -20.93 -11.96
N GLY A 127 -9.83 -21.33 -12.61
CA GLY A 127 -11.08 -20.56 -12.62
C GLY A 127 -11.17 -19.46 -13.67
N ILE A 128 -12.09 -18.52 -13.47
CA ILE A 128 -12.33 -17.38 -14.36
C ILE A 128 -11.21 -16.35 -14.13
N PRO A 129 -10.65 -15.75 -15.19
CA PRO A 129 -9.71 -14.63 -15.05
C PRO A 129 -10.29 -13.47 -14.23
N ALA A 130 -9.43 -12.78 -13.48
CA ALA A 130 -9.80 -11.63 -12.65
C ALA A 130 -10.20 -10.41 -13.48
#